data_b69c274570c723e9adf32622cc520994
#
_entry.id   b69c274570c723e9adf32622cc520994
#
_cell.length_a   1.000
_cell.length_b   1.000
_cell.length_c   1.000
_cell.angle_alpha   90.00
_cell.angle_beta   90.00
_cell.angle_gamma   90.00
#
_symmetry.space_group_name_H-M   'P 1'
#
loop_
_entity.id
_entity.type
_entity.pdbx_description
1 polymer ?
#
loop_
_entity_poly.entity_id
_entity_poly.type
_entity_poly.pdbx_seq_one_letter_code
_entity_poly.pdbx_strand_id
1 'polypeptide(L)'
;GLKHPINVTTVAQAFTDNVFKLHGLPTVMVTDRDRIFTSHLWQKLFQKMGVKLHLSTSYHPQTDGHTERVNQCLENYLRCMAFAHPKKWYKWLSMAEWWYNTSFHTSLKMTPFQALYARPPPLIAELMLPPSEEEDGTAELDRDTIAAQIKQNLLKAQDRMKYFADKKRSDRTLEVGDMVYVKLQPYRHTSLSIHKHLKLHSKYYGPFKVLEKIGRVAYRLLLPEGCKLHPTFHISQLKKHLGPEAVPNPQLPLIDDEGHILIQPEAILQRKLIPRVQGDISIPVVQWLIKWVNLPAEKATWEDASFIQKVFPELQP
;
A
#
# COMPACT_ATOMS: atom_id res chain seq x y z
N GLY A 1 7.38 -2.60 16.47
CA GLY A 1 7.98 -2.68 15.13
C GLY A 1 8.73 -3.99 14.94
N LEU A 2 8.64 -4.58 13.76
CA LEU A 2 9.39 -5.79 13.44
C LEU A 2 10.77 -5.42 12.88
N LYS A 3 11.79 -6.23 13.21
CA LYS A 3 13.15 -6.07 12.67
C LYS A 3 13.26 -6.76 11.31
N HIS A 4 13.94 -6.13 10.35
CA HIS A 4 14.29 -6.79 9.09
C HIS A 4 15.36 -7.88 9.28
N PRO A 5 15.31 -8.98 8.49
CA PRO A 5 14.28 -9.31 7.50
C PRO A 5 12.97 -9.79 8.15
N ILE A 6 11.84 -9.29 7.63
CA ILE A 6 10.52 -9.71 8.09
C ILE A 6 10.16 -11.02 7.38
N ASN A 7 9.74 -12.03 8.13
CA ASN A 7 9.32 -13.32 7.62
C ASN A 7 7.95 -13.74 8.17
N VAL A 8 7.37 -14.80 7.60
CA VAL A 8 6.04 -15.29 7.98
C VAL A 8 5.94 -15.64 9.46
N THR A 9 6.98 -16.24 10.02
CA THR A 9 7.00 -16.66 11.45
C THR A 9 6.98 -15.44 12.38
N THR A 10 7.79 -14.41 12.08
CA THR A 10 7.82 -13.19 12.91
C THR A 10 6.50 -12.42 12.84
N VAL A 11 5.82 -12.42 11.69
CA VAL A 11 4.50 -11.78 11.54
C VAL A 11 3.43 -12.60 12.27
N ALA A 12 3.45 -13.95 12.18
CA ALA A 12 2.53 -14.80 12.91
C ALA A 12 2.68 -14.66 14.44
N GLN A 13 3.91 -14.57 14.93
CA GLN A 13 4.18 -14.32 16.36
C GLN A 13 3.65 -12.94 16.76
N ALA A 14 3.93 -11.90 15.98
CA ALA A 14 3.43 -10.55 16.25
C ALA A 14 1.89 -10.50 16.26
N PHE A 15 1.23 -11.24 15.37
CA PHE A 15 -0.22 -11.38 15.36
C PHE A 15 -0.72 -12.03 16.66
N THR A 16 -0.07 -13.12 17.08
CA THR A 16 -0.43 -13.83 18.31
C THR A 16 -0.30 -12.93 19.53
N ASP A 17 0.82 -12.22 19.65
CA ASP A 17 1.15 -11.41 20.81
C ASP A 17 0.32 -10.12 20.95
N ASN A 18 -0.10 -9.54 19.81
CA ASN A 18 -0.73 -8.21 19.80
C ASN A 18 -2.20 -8.21 19.36
N VAL A 19 -2.66 -9.25 18.67
CA VAL A 19 -4.04 -9.32 18.17
C VAL A 19 -4.79 -10.48 18.82
N PHE A 20 -4.32 -11.70 18.61
CA PHE A 20 -5.01 -12.91 19.12
C PHE A 20 -5.15 -12.89 20.64
N LYS A 21 -4.09 -12.55 21.36
CA LYS A 21 -4.08 -12.47 22.83
C LYS A 21 -5.15 -11.50 23.37
N LEU A 22 -5.43 -10.40 22.67
CA LEU A 22 -6.32 -9.33 23.15
C LEU A 22 -7.74 -9.47 22.61
N HIS A 23 -7.92 -9.97 21.39
CA HIS A 23 -9.19 -9.92 20.67
C HIS A 23 -9.69 -11.28 20.19
N GLY A 24 -8.89 -12.35 20.38
CA GLY A 24 -9.20 -13.66 19.82
C GLY A 24 -8.99 -13.74 18.31
N LEU A 25 -9.58 -14.75 17.67
CA LEU A 25 -9.48 -14.95 16.22
C LEU A 25 -10.56 -14.14 15.48
N PRO A 26 -10.19 -13.40 14.44
CA PRO A 26 -11.19 -12.76 13.56
C PRO A 26 -11.90 -13.83 12.73
N THR A 27 -13.14 -13.57 12.36
CA THR A 27 -13.89 -14.43 11.42
C THR A 27 -13.38 -14.26 9.98
N VAL A 28 -12.94 -13.07 9.64
CA VAL A 28 -12.43 -12.69 8.31
C VAL A 28 -11.20 -11.81 8.46
N MET A 29 -10.21 -12.04 7.63
CA MET A 29 -9.02 -11.20 7.52
C MET A 29 -8.85 -10.77 6.05
N VAL A 30 -8.73 -9.46 5.82
CA VAL A 30 -8.43 -8.90 4.50
C VAL A 30 -6.97 -8.50 4.47
N THR A 31 -6.23 -8.96 3.46
CA THR A 31 -4.81 -8.67 3.29
C THR A 31 -4.50 -8.27 1.86
N ASP A 32 -3.39 -7.59 1.66
CA ASP A 32 -2.80 -7.44 0.33
C ASP A 32 -2.17 -8.76 -0.16
N ARG A 33 -1.53 -8.70 -1.34
CA ARG A 33 -0.88 -9.85 -1.95
C ARG A 33 0.62 -9.93 -1.64
N ASP A 34 1.04 -9.42 -0.48
CA ASP A 34 2.42 -9.62 -0.03
C ASP A 34 2.73 -11.11 0.10
N ARG A 35 4.00 -11.48 -0.15
CA ARG A 35 4.47 -12.88 -0.09
C ARG A 35 4.23 -13.54 1.27
N ILE A 36 4.25 -12.76 2.34
CA ILE A 36 3.97 -13.27 3.68
C ILE A 36 2.55 -13.81 3.73
N PHE A 37 1.57 -13.03 3.27
CA PHE A 37 0.15 -13.36 3.35
C PHE A 37 -0.30 -14.36 2.26
N THR A 38 0.41 -14.44 1.14
CA THR A 38 0.18 -15.44 0.10
C THR A 38 0.93 -16.75 0.36
N SER A 39 1.80 -16.81 1.37
CA SER A 39 2.58 -17.99 1.68
C SER A 39 1.69 -19.17 2.13
N HIS A 40 2.10 -20.37 1.76
CA HIS A 40 1.40 -21.60 2.13
C HIS A 40 1.28 -21.80 3.65
N LEU A 41 2.32 -21.39 4.40
CA LEU A 41 2.30 -21.45 5.86
C LEU A 41 1.21 -20.55 6.46
N TRP A 42 1.13 -19.28 5.99
CA TRP A 42 0.13 -18.32 6.45
C TRP A 42 -1.29 -18.80 6.13
N GLN A 43 -1.52 -19.22 4.89
CA GLN A 43 -2.82 -19.70 4.45
C GLN A 43 -3.28 -20.93 5.23
N LYS A 44 -2.41 -21.94 5.41
CA LYS A 44 -2.74 -23.14 6.18
C LYS A 44 -2.97 -22.85 7.66
N LEU A 45 -2.19 -21.92 8.26
CA LEU A 45 -2.35 -21.53 9.66
C LEU A 45 -3.76 -20.98 9.90
N PHE A 46 -4.17 -19.98 9.13
CA PHE A 46 -5.48 -19.34 9.32
C PHE A 46 -6.65 -20.21 8.87
N GLN A 47 -6.47 -21.05 7.84
CA GLN A 47 -7.45 -22.04 7.44
C GLN A 47 -7.75 -23.04 8.57
N LYS A 48 -6.70 -23.55 9.24
CA LYS A 48 -6.87 -24.44 10.41
C LYS A 48 -7.54 -23.77 11.59
N MET A 49 -7.35 -22.46 11.74
CA MET A 49 -8.00 -21.64 12.77
C MET A 49 -9.43 -21.21 12.40
N GLY A 50 -9.96 -21.62 11.25
CA GLY A 50 -11.31 -21.25 10.79
C GLY A 50 -11.45 -19.80 10.32
N VAL A 51 -10.37 -19.08 10.12
CA VAL A 51 -10.36 -17.68 9.63
C VAL A 51 -10.45 -17.63 8.11
N LYS A 52 -11.39 -16.87 7.57
CA LYS A 52 -11.51 -16.64 6.13
C LYS A 52 -10.53 -15.57 5.68
N LEU A 53 -9.61 -15.92 4.79
CA LEU A 53 -8.66 -14.98 4.20
C LEU A 53 -9.20 -14.42 2.88
N HIS A 54 -9.30 -13.10 2.77
CA HIS A 54 -9.67 -12.37 1.57
C HIS A 54 -8.47 -11.58 1.08
N LEU A 55 -7.96 -11.94 -0.10
CA LEU A 55 -6.87 -11.21 -0.75
C LEU A 55 -7.44 -10.08 -1.60
N SER A 56 -6.85 -8.90 -1.51
CA SER A 56 -7.19 -7.77 -2.39
C SER A 56 -6.91 -8.10 -3.86
N THR A 57 -7.58 -7.41 -4.78
CA THR A 57 -7.25 -7.48 -6.21
C THR A 57 -5.92 -6.78 -6.47
N SER A 58 -5.19 -7.25 -7.49
CA SER A 58 -3.90 -6.66 -7.85
C SER A 58 -4.02 -5.18 -8.17
N TYR A 59 -3.07 -4.39 -7.70
CA TYR A 59 -2.98 -2.95 -7.95
C TYR A 59 -4.21 -2.11 -7.54
N HIS A 60 -5.01 -2.61 -6.60
CA HIS A 60 -6.19 -1.91 -6.08
C HIS A 60 -6.09 -1.74 -4.55
N PRO A 61 -5.25 -0.82 -4.05
CA PRO A 61 -5.00 -0.62 -2.62
C PRO A 61 -6.23 -0.19 -1.84
N GLN A 62 -7.24 0.38 -2.52
CA GLN A 62 -8.48 0.85 -1.88
C GLN A 62 -9.26 -0.24 -1.15
N THR A 63 -8.93 -1.51 -1.35
CA THR A 63 -9.52 -2.64 -0.63
C THR A 63 -9.16 -2.60 0.86
N ASP A 64 -7.99 -2.03 1.20
CA ASP A 64 -7.47 -1.88 2.57
C ASP A 64 -7.35 -0.40 2.99
N GLY A 65 -8.27 0.43 2.54
CA GLY A 65 -8.24 1.88 2.78
C GLY A 65 -8.29 2.29 4.27
N HIS A 66 -8.77 1.43 5.16
CA HIS A 66 -8.75 1.68 6.61
C HIS A 66 -7.33 1.64 7.16
N THR A 67 -6.56 0.60 6.83
CA THR A 67 -5.15 0.46 7.25
C THR A 67 -4.31 1.61 6.70
N GLU A 68 -4.47 1.97 5.41
CA GLU A 68 -3.79 3.12 4.81
C GLU A 68 -4.09 4.42 5.57
N ARG A 69 -5.34 4.63 5.98
CA ARG A 69 -5.74 5.84 6.72
C ARG A 69 -5.13 5.90 8.11
N VAL A 70 -5.14 4.79 8.85
CA VAL A 70 -4.52 4.71 10.18
C VAL A 70 -3.00 4.91 10.06
N ASN A 71 -2.35 4.27 9.09
CA ASN A 71 -0.93 4.45 8.83
C ASN A 71 -0.59 5.90 8.52
N GLN A 72 -1.39 6.60 7.72
CA GLN A 72 -1.20 8.01 7.44
C GLN A 72 -1.29 8.88 8.71
N CYS A 73 -2.25 8.60 9.61
CA CYS A 73 -2.35 9.29 10.89
C CYS A 73 -1.10 9.04 11.76
N LEU A 74 -0.67 7.78 11.85
CA LEU A 74 0.52 7.37 12.57
C LEU A 74 1.79 8.04 12.02
N GLU A 75 1.98 8.02 10.70
CA GLU A 75 3.12 8.66 10.05
C GLU A 75 3.17 10.15 10.32
N ASN A 76 2.02 10.84 10.25
CA ASN A 76 1.95 12.27 10.54
C ASN A 76 2.35 12.57 11.99
N TYR A 77 1.84 11.80 12.96
CA TYR A 77 2.22 11.93 14.35
C TYR A 77 3.72 11.70 14.56
N LEU A 78 4.25 10.59 14.03
CA LEU A 78 5.65 10.23 14.17
C LEU A 78 6.57 11.25 13.49
N ARG A 79 6.17 11.82 12.36
CA ARG A 79 6.91 12.88 11.67
C ARG A 79 7.08 14.13 12.54
N CYS A 80 6.04 14.51 13.27
CA CYS A 80 6.11 15.62 14.20
C CYS A 80 7.00 15.30 15.42
N MET A 81 6.82 14.14 16.04
CA MET A 81 7.48 13.80 17.30
C MET A 81 8.94 13.33 17.13
N ALA A 82 9.27 12.70 16.01
CA ALA A 82 10.61 12.20 15.74
C ALA A 82 11.46 13.16 14.89
N PHE A 83 10.98 14.39 14.62
CA PHE A 83 11.62 15.34 13.73
C PHE A 83 13.14 15.53 14.01
N ALA A 84 13.52 15.73 15.28
CA ALA A 84 14.92 15.92 15.66
C ALA A 84 15.77 14.62 15.57
N HIS A 85 15.14 13.45 15.70
CA HIS A 85 15.79 12.16 15.72
C HIS A 85 15.00 11.10 14.95
N PRO A 86 14.92 11.17 13.61
CA PRO A 86 14.07 10.29 12.80
C PRO A 86 14.33 8.79 13.01
N LYS A 87 15.59 8.38 13.27
CA LYS A 87 15.94 6.97 13.53
C LYS A 87 15.37 6.41 14.83
N LYS A 88 14.90 7.27 15.76
CA LYS A 88 14.34 6.88 17.06
C LYS A 88 12.82 6.89 17.07
N TRP A 89 12.16 6.91 15.91
CA TRP A 89 10.70 6.98 15.76
C TRP A 89 9.94 5.91 16.57
N TYR A 90 10.52 4.72 16.72
CA TYR A 90 9.92 3.60 17.46
C TYR A 90 9.65 3.88 18.94
N LYS A 91 10.37 4.83 19.56
CA LYS A 91 10.15 5.25 20.94
C LYS A 91 8.83 5.99 21.14
N TRP A 92 8.27 6.53 20.07
CA TRP A 92 7.03 7.30 20.09
C TRP A 92 5.78 6.46 19.79
N LEU A 93 5.93 5.16 19.50
CA LEU A 93 4.79 4.33 19.09
C LEU A 93 3.71 4.23 20.19
N SER A 94 4.08 4.03 21.44
CA SER A 94 3.11 3.94 22.55
C SER A 94 2.35 5.26 22.73
N MET A 95 3.05 6.38 22.60
CA MET A 95 2.42 7.72 22.68
C MET A 95 1.53 8.00 21.45
N ALA A 96 1.92 7.52 20.28
CA ALA A 96 1.11 7.60 19.06
C ALA A 96 -0.20 6.81 19.20
N GLU A 97 -0.11 5.62 19.77
CA GLU A 97 -1.28 4.78 20.06
C GLU A 97 -2.22 5.45 21.07
N TRP A 98 -1.66 5.94 22.18
CA TRP A 98 -2.43 6.72 23.16
C TRP A 98 -3.12 7.92 22.54
N TRP A 99 -2.38 8.75 21.81
CA TRP A 99 -2.92 9.90 21.10
C TRP A 99 -4.06 9.54 20.16
N TYR A 100 -3.88 8.47 19.34
CA TYR A 100 -4.91 8.02 18.43
C TYR A 100 -6.16 7.55 19.17
N ASN A 101 -6.00 6.76 20.22
CA ASN A 101 -7.11 6.19 20.99
C ASN A 101 -7.87 7.23 21.82
N THR A 102 -7.24 8.32 22.21
CA THR A 102 -7.84 9.42 22.97
C THR A 102 -8.31 10.60 22.11
N SER A 103 -8.01 10.58 20.81
CA SER A 103 -8.48 11.60 19.87
C SER A 103 -9.92 11.34 19.44
N PHE A 104 -10.69 12.44 19.24
CA PHE A 104 -12.07 12.35 18.77
C PHE A 104 -12.16 11.87 17.33
N HIS A 105 -12.91 10.82 17.09
CA HIS A 105 -13.15 10.26 15.76
C HIS A 105 -14.51 10.66 15.23
N THR A 106 -14.53 11.40 14.13
CA THR A 106 -15.78 11.95 13.53
C THR A 106 -16.75 10.86 13.07
N SER A 107 -16.27 9.67 12.73
CA SER A 107 -17.10 8.53 12.33
C SER A 107 -17.75 7.84 13.54
N LEU A 108 -17.06 7.78 14.67
CA LEU A 108 -17.55 7.23 15.93
C LEU A 108 -18.39 8.23 16.72
N LYS A 109 -18.12 9.53 16.56
CA LYS A 109 -18.63 10.63 17.39
C LYS A 109 -18.17 10.55 18.86
N MET A 110 -17.08 9.86 19.10
CA MET A 110 -16.42 9.72 20.40
C MET A 110 -14.95 9.32 20.18
N THR A 111 -14.19 9.16 21.25
CA THR A 111 -12.84 8.61 21.18
C THR A 111 -12.90 7.08 21.13
N PRO A 112 -11.93 6.38 20.50
CA PRO A 112 -11.81 4.92 20.59
C PRO A 112 -11.73 4.42 22.04
N PHE A 113 -11.09 5.18 22.93
CA PHE A 113 -11.03 4.89 24.35
C PHE A 113 -12.43 4.83 24.98
N GLN A 114 -13.27 5.85 24.73
CA GLN A 114 -14.66 5.87 25.20
C GLN A 114 -15.48 4.71 24.63
N ALA A 115 -15.25 4.39 23.35
CA ALA A 115 -15.94 3.27 22.69
C ALA A 115 -15.62 1.92 23.37
N LEU A 116 -14.39 1.75 23.87
CA LEU A 116 -13.95 0.50 24.49
C LEU A 116 -14.26 0.42 25.98
N TYR A 117 -13.99 1.50 26.71
CA TYR A 117 -14.06 1.53 28.18
C TYR A 117 -15.32 2.13 28.76
N ALA A 118 -16.20 2.68 27.91
CA ALA A 118 -17.45 3.36 28.30
C ALA A 118 -17.26 4.60 29.20
N ARG A 119 -16.05 5.12 29.29
CA ARG A 119 -15.71 6.33 30.06
C ARG A 119 -14.74 7.22 29.27
N PRO A 120 -14.66 8.51 29.55
CA PRO A 120 -13.68 9.39 28.93
C PRO A 120 -12.23 8.97 29.29
N PRO A 121 -11.24 9.27 28.42
CA PRO A 121 -9.86 9.02 28.76
C PRO A 121 -9.46 9.94 29.93
N PRO A 122 -8.65 9.43 30.92
CA PRO A 122 -8.19 10.25 32.03
C PRO A 122 -7.28 11.36 31.52
N LEU A 123 -7.45 12.56 32.05
CA LEU A 123 -6.52 13.67 31.80
C LEU A 123 -5.24 13.44 32.59
N ILE A 124 -4.08 13.72 31.98
CA ILE A 124 -2.78 13.57 32.67
C ILE A 124 -2.74 14.44 33.95
N ALA A 125 -3.40 15.58 33.92
CA ALA A 125 -3.53 16.43 35.09
C ALA A 125 -4.31 15.78 36.25
N GLU A 126 -5.33 14.97 35.96
CA GLU A 126 -6.12 14.23 36.96
C GLU A 126 -5.32 13.11 37.60
N LEU A 127 -4.40 12.50 36.87
CA LEU A 127 -3.49 11.46 37.40
C LEU A 127 -2.45 12.01 38.41
N MET A 128 -2.23 13.34 38.42
CA MET A 128 -1.31 14.03 39.31
C MET A 128 -2.00 14.65 40.54
N LEU A 129 -3.33 14.64 40.58
CA LEU A 129 -4.10 15.13 41.72
C LEU A 129 -4.35 13.94 42.68
N PRO A 130 -4.37 14.20 44.02
CA PRO A 130 -4.82 13.17 44.96
C PRO A 130 -6.26 12.77 44.62
N PRO A 131 -6.63 11.50 44.80
CA PRO A 131 -7.99 11.04 44.50
C PRO A 131 -8.98 11.92 45.29
N SER A 132 -9.84 12.62 44.56
CA SER A 132 -10.94 13.36 45.18
C SER A 132 -11.94 12.33 45.71
N GLU A 133 -12.40 12.46 46.96
CA GLU A 133 -13.42 11.60 47.56
C GLU A 133 -14.83 11.84 46.94
N GLU A 134 -14.95 12.74 45.98
CA GLU A 134 -16.16 12.90 45.19
C GLU A 134 -16.19 11.77 44.17
N GLU A 135 -17.07 10.79 44.40
CA GLU A 135 -17.51 9.85 43.38
C GLU A 135 -17.86 10.65 42.14
N ASP A 136 -16.99 10.59 41.14
CA ASP A 136 -17.21 11.23 39.86
C ASP A 136 -18.49 10.59 39.27
N GLY A 137 -19.60 11.33 39.40
CA GLY A 137 -20.92 10.95 38.90
C GLY A 137 -20.99 10.90 37.37
N THR A 138 -19.87 10.55 36.72
CA THR A 138 -19.85 10.18 35.30
C THR A 138 -20.64 8.86 35.20
N ALA A 139 -21.93 8.98 34.91
CA ALA A 139 -22.79 7.86 34.61
C ALA A 139 -22.05 6.91 33.66
N GLU A 140 -21.73 5.71 34.14
CA GLU A 140 -21.26 4.62 33.26
C GLU A 140 -22.33 4.46 32.20
N LEU A 141 -22.02 4.94 31.00
CA LEU A 141 -22.90 4.72 29.87
C LEU A 141 -23.01 3.20 29.67
N ASP A 142 -24.25 2.72 29.67
CA ASP A 142 -24.51 1.33 29.40
C ASP A 142 -23.83 0.88 28.11
N ARG A 143 -23.04 -0.18 28.18
CA ARG A 143 -22.26 -0.70 27.06
C ARG A 143 -23.09 -1.04 25.85
N ASP A 144 -24.32 -1.53 26.05
CA ASP A 144 -25.24 -1.86 24.95
C ASP A 144 -25.72 -0.60 24.23
N THR A 145 -25.99 0.46 24.98
CA THR A 145 -26.34 1.78 24.44
C THR A 145 -25.19 2.36 23.63
N ILE A 146 -23.94 2.30 24.13
CA ILE A 146 -22.75 2.75 23.39
C ILE A 146 -22.56 1.92 22.13
N ALA A 147 -22.68 0.59 22.20
CA ALA A 147 -22.53 -0.29 21.04
C ALA A 147 -23.58 0.02 19.96
N ALA A 148 -24.83 0.25 20.34
CA ALA A 148 -25.90 0.65 19.42
C ALA A 148 -25.62 2.01 18.76
N GLN A 149 -25.15 2.99 19.54
CA GLN A 149 -24.78 4.32 19.04
C GLN A 149 -23.59 4.28 18.08
N ILE A 150 -22.54 3.51 18.40
CA ILE A 150 -21.39 3.29 17.52
C ILE A 150 -21.85 2.67 16.20
N LYS A 151 -22.65 1.61 16.25
CA LYS A 151 -23.19 0.95 15.05
C LYS A 151 -23.94 1.94 14.17
N GLN A 152 -24.80 2.75 14.74
CA GLN A 152 -25.57 3.77 14.00
C GLN A 152 -24.64 4.83 13.38
N ASN A 153 -23.65 5.33 14.13
CA ASN A 153 -22.71 6.33 13.66
C ASN A 153 -21.83 5.79 12.52
N LEU A 154 -21.37 4.54 12.64
CA LEU A 154 -20.60 3.87 11.60
C LEU A 154 -21.41 3.66 10.31
N LEU A 155 -22.68 3.25 10.42
CA LEU A 155 -23.56 3.13 9.25
C LEU A 155 -23.72 4.47 8.53
N LYS A 156 -24.02 5.55 9.27
CA LYS A 156 -24.10 6.91 8.69
C LYS A 156 -22.80 7.36 8.05
N ALA A 157 -21.65 7.02 8.65
CA ALA A 157 -20.35 7.34 8.09
C ALA A 157 -20.06 6.54 6.80
N GLN A 158 -20.41 5.25 6.78
CA GLN A 158 -20.30 4.39 5.58
C GLN A 158 -21.17 4.90 4.44
N ASP A 159 -22.44 5.24 4.71
CA ASP A 159 -23.35 5.79 3.70
C ASP A 159 -22.82 7.10 3.11
N ARG A 160 -22.30 7.98 3.96
CA ARG A 160 -21.66 9.22 3.51
C ARG A 160 -20.44 8.96 2.65
N MET A 161 -19.54 8.06 3.07
CA MET A 161 -18.36 7.68 2.27
C MET A 161 -18.76 7.08 0.93
N LYS A 162 -19.74 6.19 0.93
CA LYS A 162 -20.29 5.58 -0.28
C LYS A 162 -20.87 6.64 -1.22
N TYR A 163 -21.70 7.52 -0.71
CA TYR A 163 -22.30 8.61 -1.48
C TYR A 163 -21.24 9.46 -2.21
N PHE A 164 -20.20 9.91 -1.50
CA PHE A 164 -19.15 10.72 -2.11
C PHE A 164 -18.27 9.93 -3.08
N ALA A 165 -18.02 8.64 -2.81
CA ALA A 165 -17.31 7.77 -3.72
C ALA A 165 -18.11 7.53 -5.01
N ASP A 166 -19.41 7.26 -4.89
CA ASP A 166 -20.27 6.92 -6.03
C ASP A 166 -20.57 8.14 -6.91
N LYS A 167 -20.59 9.35 -6.34
CA LYS A 167 -20.79 10.60 -7.09
C LYS A 167 -19.81 10.79 -8.25
N LYS A 168 -18.59 10.22 -8.14
CA LYS A 168 -17.54 10.32 -9.16
C LYS A 168 -17.33 9.01 -9.94
N ARG A 169 -18.12 7.97 -9.66
CA ARG A 169 -18.03 6.67 -10.33
C ARG A 169 -18.99 6.64 -11.50
N SER A 170 -18.54 6.07 -12.60
CA SER A 170 -19.39 5.64 -13.70
C SER A 170 -19.53 4.12 -13.66
N ASP A 171 -20.74 3.62 -13.81
CA ASP A 171 -20.96 2.19 -14.01
C ASP A 171 -20.33 1.78 -15.33
N ARG A 172 -19.35 0.89 -15.23
CA ARG A 172 -18.69 0.29 -16.38
C ARG A 172 -18.81 -1.20 -16.26
N THR A 173 -19.19 -1.83 -17.33
CA THR A 173 -19.18 -3.27 -17.47
C THR A 173 -18.32 -3.64 -18.66
N LEU A 174 -17.61 -4.74 -18.53
CA LEU A 174 -16.86 -5.37 -19.62
C LEU A 174 -17.45 -6.75 -19.83
N GLU A 175 -17.41 -7.20 -21.08
CA GLU A 175 -17.86 -8.53 -21.44
C GLU A 175 -16.68 -9.47 -21.68
N VAL A 176 -16.92 -10.77 -21.56
CA VAL A 176 -15.93 -11.79 -21.92
C VAL A 176 -15.65 -11.67 -23.42
N GLY A 177 -14.38 -11.57 -23.77
CA GLY A 177 -13.95 -11.33 -25.15
C GLY A 177 -13.58 -9.87 -25.45
N ASP A 178 -13.97 -8.91 -24.63
CA ASP A 178 -13.55 -7.51 -24.80
C ASP A 178 -12.02 -7.37 -24.74
N MET A 179 -11.50 -6.46 -25.57
CA MET A 179 -10.09 -6.07 -25.52
C MET A 179 -9.93 -4.85 -24.61
N VAL A 180 -8.99 -4.94 -23.66
CA VAL A 180 -8.81 -3.92 -22.62
C VAL A 180 -7.34 -3.57 -22.40
N TYR A 181 -7.08 -2.32 -22.06
CA TYR A 181 -5.80 -1.86 -21.55
C TYR A 181 -5.77 -1.94 -20.03
N VAL A 182 -4.63 -2.37 -19.48
CA VAL A 182 -4.38 -2.43 -18.04
C VAL A 182 -3.59 -1.19 -17.62
N LYS A 183 -4.07 -0.50 -16.62
CA LYS A 183 -3.36 0.63 -16.00
C LYS A 183 -2.38 0.11 -14.96
N LEU A 184 -1.10 0.23 -15.24
CA LEU A 184 -0.01 0.00 -14.29
C LEU A 184 0.61 1.34 -13.89
N GLN A 185 1.09 1.43 -12.65
CA GLN A 185 1.79 2.64 -12.17
C GLN A 185 3.25 2.29 -11.87
N PRO A 186 4.13 2.28 -12.89
CA PRO A 186 5.52 1.83 -12.78
C PRO A 186 6.30 2.52 -11.67
N TYR A 187 6.04 3.82 -11.46
CA TYR A 187 6.78 4.65 -10.52
C TYR A 187 6.50 4.36 -9.04
N ARG A 188 5.47 3.57 -8.72
CA ARG A 188 5.15 3.18 -7.34
C ARG A 188 5.74 1.84 -6.94
N HIS A 189 6.21 1.06 -7.90
CA HIS A 189 6.60 -0.33 -7.74
C HIS A 189 7.97 -0.63 -8.35
N THR A 190 8.88 0.33 -8.38
CA THR A 190 10.23 0.11 -8.88
C THR A 190 11.18 -0.24 -7.74
N SER A 191 11.90 -1.35 -7.89
CA SER A 191 12.96 -1.79 -6.97
C SER A 191 14.18 -0.87 -6.96
N LEU A 192 14.26 0.08 -7.90
CA LEU A 192 15.38 1.00 -8.08
C LEU A 192 14.93 2.45 -7.92
N SER A 193 15.72 3.25 -7.19
CA SER A 193 15.46 4.68 -6.95
C SER A 193 15.66 5.60 -8.17
N ILE A 194 15.55 5.06 -9.38
CA ILE A 194 15.64 5.81 -10.66
C ILE A 194 14.32 6.57 -10.91
N HIS A 195 13.93 7.40 -9.97
CA HIS A 195 12.56 7.92 -9.92
C HIS A 195 12.26 9.15 -10.78
N LYS A 196 13.29 9.83 -11.30
CA LYS A 196 13.07 11.18 -11.84
C LYS A 196 12.31 11.24 -13.17
N HIS A 197 12.33 10.17 -13.98
CA HIS A 197 11.77 10.18 -15.33
C HIS A 197 10.57 9.27 -15.58
N LEU A 198 10.22 8.40 -14.64
CA LEU A 198 9.13 7.42 -14.79
C LEU A 198 7.72 8.03 -14.81
N LYS A 199 7.56 9.29 -14.41
CA LYS A 199 6.24 9.97 -14.42
C LYS A 199 5.65 10.13 -15.83
N LEU A 200 6.49 10.12 -16.87
CA LEU A 200 6.08 10.29 -18.27
C LEU A 200 5.89 8.97 -19.04
N HIS A 201 6.08 7.82 -18.37
CA HIS A 201 5.88 6.52 -18.98
C HIS A 201 4.41 6.21 -19.28
N SER A 202 4.21 5.31 -20.24
CA SER A 202 2.90 4.76 -20.56
C SER A 202 2.29 4.17 -19.28
N LYS A 203 1.07 4.59 -18.99
CA LYS A 203 0.31 4.11 -17.84
C LYS A 203 -0.60 2.92 -18.19
N TYR A 204 -0.81 2.68 -19.48
CA TYR A 204 -1.70 1.68 -20.01
C TYR A 204 -0.94 0.72 -20.92
N TYR A 205 -1.17 -0.57 -20.72
CA TYR A 205 -0.53 -1.67 -21.44
C TYR A 205 -1.61 -2.58 -22.02
N GLY A 206 -1.37 -3.18 -23.17
CA GLY A 206 -2.30 -4.04 -23.88
C GLY A 206 -2.47 -3.65 -25.35
N PRO A 207 -3.57 -4.00 -26.00
CA PRO A 207 -4.79 -4.53 -25.39
C PRO A 207 -4.71 -6.03 -25.06
N PHE A 208 -5.36 -6.45 -23.96
CA PHE A 208 -5.47 -7.82 -23.51
C PHE A 208 -6.92 -8.28 -23.54
N LYS A 209 -7.17 -9.57 -23.84
CA LYS A 209 -8.51 -10.14 -23.91
C LYS A 209 -9.04 -10.45 -22.52
N VAL A 210 -10.28 -10.08 -22.25
CA VAL A 210 -11.03 -10.49 -21.05
C VAL A 210 -11.43 -11.96 -21.20
N LEU A 211 -10.98 -12.80 -20.26
CA LEU A 211 -11.32 -14.23 -20.23
C LEU A 211 -12.55 -14.52 -19.39
N GLU A 212 -12.66 -13.86 -18.24
CA GLU A 212 -13.68 -14.17 -17.24
C GLU A 212 -14.00 -12.94 -16.40
N LYS A 213 -15.26 -12.83 -15.98
CA LYS A 213 -15.72 -11.86 -14.98
C LYS A 213 -15.76 -12.53 -13.61
N ILE A 214 -15.00 -12.01 -12.65
CA ILE A 214 -14.90 -12.52 -11.28
C ILE A 214 -15.68 -11.60 -10.35
N GLY A 215 -16.85 -12.07 -9.91
CA GLY A 215 -17.74 -11.24 -9.08
C GLY A 215 -18.29 -10.03 -9.84
N ARG A 216 -18.48 -8.89 -9.13
CA ARG A 216 -19.13 -7.70 -9.71
C ARG A 216 -18.19 -6.77 -10.46
N VAL A 217 -16.91 -6.69 -10.06
CA VAL A 217 -15.99 -5.61 -10.47
C VAL A 217 -14.58 -6.08 -10.84
N ALA A 218 -14.31 -7.38 -10.81
CA ALA A 218 -13.01 -7.93 -11.17
C ALA A 218 -13.08 -8.74 -12.46
N TYR A 219 -12.00 -8.73 -13.24
CA TYR A 219 -11.91 -9.40 -14.54
C TYR A 219 -10.56 -10.10 -14.67
N ARG A 220 -10.59 -11.34 -15.15
CA ARG A 220 -9.39 -12.11 -15.51
C ARG A 220 -9.02 -11.83 -16.96
N LEU A 221 -7.76 -11.51 -17.20
CA LEU A 221 -7.23 -11.19 -18.52
C LEU A 221 -6.30 -12.28 -19.03
N LEU A 222 -6.22 -12.42 -20.36
CA LEU A 222 -5.21 -13.19 -21.05
C LEU A 222 -3.93 -12.36 -21.13
N LEU A 223 -2.99 -12.62 -20.23
CA LEU A 223 -1.68 -11.99 -20.24
C LEU A 223 -0.68 -12.82 -21.06
N PRO A 224 0.41 -12.23 -21.57
CA PRO A 224 1.48 -12.95 -22.25
C PRO A 224 2.12 -14.02 -21.36
N GLU A 225 2.62 -15.09 -21.97
CA GLU A 225 3.38 -16.15 -21.28
C GLU A 225 4.62 -15.56 -20.61
N GLY A 226 4.93 -16.04 -19.40
CA GLY A 226 6.06 -15.55 -18.61
C GLY A 226 5.78 -14.27 -17.83
N CYS A 227 4.57 -13.69 -17.94
CA CYS A 227 4.19 -12.51 -17.17
C CYS A 227 3.94 -12.89 -15.70
N LYS A 228 4.68 -12.29 -14.78
CA LYS A 228 4.54 -12.52 -13.33
C LYS A 228 3.38 -11.72 -12.69
N LEU A 229 2.62 -10.95 -13.48
CA LEU A 229 1.43 -10.24 -12.99
C LEU A 229 0.29 -11.22 -12.70
N HIS A 230 -0.39 -10.98 -11.60
CA HIS A 230 -1.63 -11.69 -11.33
C HIS A 230 -2.70 -11.31 -12.39
N PRO A 231 -3.34 -12.25 -13.07
CA PRO A 231 -4.20 -11.97 -14.23
C PRO A 231 -5.54 -11.31 -13.88
N THR A 232 -5.88 -11.14 -12.60
CA THR A 232 -7.15 -10.58 -12.15
C THR A 232 -7.00 -9.12 -11.75
N PHE A 233 -7.75 -8.23 -12.41
CA PHE A 233 -7.71 -6.78 -12.19
C PHE A 233 -9.09 -6.23 -11.86
N HIS A 234 -9.13 -5.20 -11.02
CA HIS A 234 -10.35 -4.44 -10.78
C HIS A 234 -10.71 -3.57 -11.99
N ILE A 235 -11.99 -3.38 -12.29
CA ILE A 235 -12.45 -2.61 -13.46
C ILE A 235 -11.88 -1.18 -13.53
N SER A 236 -11.58 -0.56 -12.39
CA SER A 236 -10.97 0.78 -12.36
C SER A 236 -9.55 0.82 -12.95
N GLN A 237 -8.88 -0.33 -13.04
CA GLN A 237 -7.58 -0.48 -13.67
C GLN A 237 -7.68 -0.80 -15.16
N LEU A 238 -8.89 -1.02 -15.67
CA LEU A 238 -9.14 -1.43 -17.04
C LEU A 238 -9.74 -0.28 -17.86
N LYS A 239 -9.36 -0.23 -19.12
CA LYS A 239 -9.93 0.70 -20.11
C LYS A 239 -10.26 -0.09 -21.38
N LYS A 240 -11.53 -0.07 -21.80
CA LYS A 240 -11.95 -0.76 -23.03
C LYS A 240 -11.22 -0.20 -24.24
N HIS A 241 -10.73 -1.09 -25.10
CA HIS A 241 -10.17 -0.73 -26.39
C HIS A 241 -11.32 -0.33 -27.33
N LEU A 242 -11.19 0.84 -27.96
CA LEU A 242 -12.18 1.38 -28.89
C LEU A 242 -11.51 1.63 -30.23
N GLY A 243 -11.88 0.86 -31.25
CA GLY A 243 -11.46 1.07 -32.64
C GLY A 243 -10.15 0.40 -33.06
N PRO A 244 -9.85 0.38 -34.36
CA PRO A 244 -8.68 -0.32 -34.92
C PRO A 244 -7.37 0.43 -34.84
N GLU A 245 -7.38 1.74 -34.53
CA GLU A 245 -6.19 2.62 -34.67
C GLU A 245 -5.31 2.77 -33.43
N ALA A 246 -5.65 2.11 -32.31
CA ALA A 246 -4.79 2.19 -31.14
C ALA A 246 -3.54 1.33 -31.34
N VAL A 247 -2.38 1.97 -31.48
CA VAL A 247 -1.09 1.30 -31.49
C VAL A 247 -0.90 0.62 -30.13
N PRO A 248 -0.99 -0.70 -30.04
CA PRO A 248 -0.78 -1.40 -28.80
C PRO A 248 0.70 -1.29 -28.39
N ASN A 249 0.97 -1.05 -27.13
CA ASN A 249 2.24 -1.42 -26.55
C ASN A 249 2.03 -2.78 -25.85
N PRO A 250 2.20 -3.89 -26.56
CA PRO A 250 1.91 -5.24 -26.05
C PRO A 250 2.94 -5.70 -25.02
N GLN A 251 4.10 -5.05 -24.96
CA GLN A 251 5.17 -5.43 -24.06
C GLN A 251 4.88 -4.93 -22.65
N LEU A 252 4.51 -5.86 -21.78
CA LEU A 252 4.45 -5.60 -20.35
C LEU A 252 5.88 -5.38 -19.82
N PRO A 253 6.06 -4.47 -18.86
CA PRO A 253 7.34 -4.34 -18.19
C PRO A 253 7.67 -5.65 -17.47
N LEU A 254 8.96 -6.00 -17.43
CA LEU A 254 9.46 -7.11 -16.62
C LEU A 254 9.17 -6.81 -15.14
N ILE A 255 8.70 -7.82 -14.42
CA ILE A 255 8.29 -7.68 -13.02
C ILE A 255 9.03 -8.73 -12.22
N ASP A 256 9.56 -8.33 -11.04
CA ASP A 256 10.15 -9.26 -10.09
C ASP A 256 9.09 -10.12 -9.41
N ASP A 257 9.54 -11.06 -8.59
CA ASP A 257 8.63 -11.93 -7.84
C ASP A 257 7.84 -11.19 -6.75
N GLU A 258 8.21 -9.93 -6.45
CA GLU A 258 7.53 -9.05 -5.47
C GLU A 258 6.48 -8.14 -6.12
N GLY A 259 6.34 -8.22 -7.45
CA GLY A 259 5.40 -7.40 -8.22
C GLY A 259 5.94 -6.01 -8.57
N HIS A 260 7.23 -5.75 -8.33
CA HIS A 260 7.88 -4.52 -8.72
C HIS A 260 8.32 -4.57 -10.18
N ILE A 261 8.20 -3.46 -10.88
CA ILE A 261 8.67 -3.38 -12.26
C ILE A 261 10.20 -3.35 -12.28
N LEU A 262 10.78 -4.35 -12.94
CA LEU A 262 12.21 -4.43 -13.20
C LEU A 262 12.54 -3.52 -14.38
N ILE A 263 13.41 -2.56 -14.13
CA ILE A 263 14.05 -1.77 -15.19
C ILE A 263 15.42 -2.40 -15.41
N GLN A 264 15.61 -3.05 -16.54
CA GLN A 264 16.90 -3.62 -16.94
C GLN A 264 17.55 -2.74 -17.99
N PRO A 265 18.86 -2.47 -17.89
CA PRO A 265 19.60 -1.80 -18.94
C PRO A 265 19.75 -2.74 -20.14
N GLU A 266 19.48 -2.23 -21.35
CA GLU A 266 19.64 -2.96 -22.62
C GLU A 266 21.01 -2.67 -23.22
N ALA A 267 21.39 -1.38 -23.28
CA ALA A 267 22.63 -0.94 -23.88
C ALA A 267 23.10 0.42 -23.32
N ILE A 268 24.40 0.64 -23.41
CA ILE A 268 25.02 1.96 -23.17
C ILE A 268 25.12 2.68 -24.51
N LEU A 269 24.34 3.75 -24.67
CA LEU A 269 24.31 4.52 -25.92
C LEU A 269 25.45 5.54 -26.00
N GLN A 270 25.75 6.22 -24.89
CA GLN A 270 26.76 7.26 -24.82
C GLN A 270 27.41 7.32 -23.44
N ARG A 271 28.57 7.97 -23.35
CA ARG A 271 29.31 8.20 -22.12
C ARG A 271 29.74 9.66 -22.03
N LYS A 272 29.67 10.22 -20.83
CA LYS A 272 30.18 11.56 -20.56
C LYS A 272 30.82 11.64 -19.19
N LEU A 273 31.75 12.56 -19.05
CA LEU A 273 32.35 12.96 -17.78
C LEU A 273 31.66 14.25 -17.30
N ILE A 274 31.16 14.25 -16.07
CA ILE A 274 30.57 15.44 -15.47
C ILE A 274 31.35 15.77 -14.19
N PRO A 275 31.76 17.02 -13.97
CA PRO A 275 32.29 17.43 -12.69
C PRO A 275 31.18 17.44 -11.65
N ARG A 276 31.34 16.69 -10.56
CA ARG A 276 30.47 16.71 -9.39
C ARG A 276 31.16 17.50 -8.29
N VAL A 277 30.59 18.63 -7.92
CA VAL A 277 31.09 19.46 -6.83
C VAL A 277 30.64 18.85 -5.49
N GLN A 278 31.59 18.46 -4.65
CA GLN A 278 31.33 17.97 -3.30
C GLN A 278 32.17 18.79 -2.32
N GLY A 279 31.56 19.83 -1.73
CA GLY A 279 32.30 20.89 -1.04
C GLY A 279 33.15 21.72 -2.02
N ASP A 280 34.42 21.96 -1.67
CA ASP A 280 35.38 22.71 -2.52
C ASP A 280 36.12 21.84 -3.55
N ILE A 281 35.81 20.55 -3.64
CA ILE A 281 36.50 19.61 -4.53
C ILE A 281 35.58 19.21 -5.68
N SER A 282 36.06 19.34 -6.92
CA SER A 282 35.37 18.86 -8.12
C SER A 282 35.91 17.48 -8.49
N ILE A 283 35.08 16.45 -8.36
CA ILE A 283 35.41 15.07 -8.68
C ILE A 283 34.76 14.72 -10.04
N PRO A 284 35.52 14.23 -11.04
CA PRO A 284 34.95 13.78 -12.29
C PRO A 284 34.13 12.50 -12.08
N VAL A 285 32.84 12.51 -12.46
CA VAL A 285 31.96 11.35 -12.41
C VAL A 285 31.64 10.92 -13.84
N VAL A 286 31.86 9.64 -14.12
CA VAL A 286 31.48 9.04 -15.41
C VAL A 286 29.99 8.76 -15.38
N GLN A 287 29.26 9.27 -16.37
CA GLN A 287 27.85 8.93 -16.59
C GLN A 287 27.69 8.19 -17.92
N TRP A 288 26.77 7.22 -17.89
CA TRP A 288 26.36 6.45 -19.05
C TRP A 288 24.93 6.80 -19.45
N LEU A 289 24.70 7.02 -20.74
CA LEU A 289 23.35 7.10 -21.29
C LEU A 289 22.84 5.68 -21.50
N ILE A 290 21.95 5.25 -20.62
CA ILE A 290 21.44 3.88 -20.60
C ILE A 290 20.14 3.81 -21.40
N LYS A 291 20.11 2.94 -22.40
CA LYS A 291 18.88 2.45 -23.02
C LYS A 291 18.31 1.35 -22.14
N TRP A 292 17.04 1.49 -21.79
CA TRP A 292 16.34 0.53 -20.94
C TRP A 292 15.54 -0.45 -21.79
N VAL A 293 15.48 -1.70 -21.37
CA VAL A 293 14.67 -2.75 -22.01
C VAL A 293 13.22 -2.29 -22.10
N ASN A 294 12.61 -2.51 -23.23
CA ASN A 294 11.22 -2.11 -23.54
C ASN A 294 10.97 -0.59 -23.56
N LEU A 295 12.00 0.22 -23.66
CA LEU A 295 11.88 1.66 -23.85
C LEU A 295 12.54 2.10 -25.17
N PRO A 296 11.95 3.08 -25.90
CA PRO A 296 12.58 3.64 -27.08
C PRO A 296 13.87 4.39 -26.70
N ALA A 297 14.83 4.46 -27.61
CA ALA A 297 16.13 5.09 -27.38
C ALA A 297 16.04 6.56 -26.95
N GLU A 298 14.98 7.27 -27.37
CA GLU A 298 14.70 8.66 -26.98
C GLU A 298 14.42 8.83 -25.49
N LYS A 299 14.12 7.73 -24.79
CA LYS A 299 13.89 7.69 -23.33
C LYS A 299 15.07 7.16 -22.54
N ALA A 300 16.24 7.07 -23.15
CA ALA A 300 17.48 6.76 -22.46
C ALA A 300 17.78 7.82 -21.39
N THR A 301 18.31 7.39 -20.24
CA THR A 301 18.66 8.28 -19.12
C THR A 301 20.14 8.26 -18.82
N TRP A 302 20.66 9.41 -18.35
CA TRP A 302 22.01 9.52 -17.88
C TRP A 302 22.11 9.06 -16.42
N GLU A 303 22.88 7.99 -16.18
CA GLU A 303 23.04 7.39 -14.86
C GLU A 303 24.52 7.34 -14.48
N ASP A 304 24.83 7.38 -13.18
CA ASP A 304 26.22 7.26 -12.71
C ASP A 304 26.75 5.86 -13.01
N ALA A 305 27.86 5.78 -13.73
CA ALA A 305 28.44 4.51 -14.16
C ALA A 305 28.76 3.56 -12.99
N SER A 306 29.29 4.10 -11.89
CA SER A 306 29.57 3.32 -10.67
C SER A 306 28.32 2.73 -10.02
N PHE A 307 27.18 3.45 -10.08
CA PHE A 307 25.91 2.96 -9.59
C PHE A 307 25.36 1.82 -10.48
N ILE A 308 25.40 2.03 -11.81
CA ILE A 308 24.91 1.02 -12.76
C ILE A 308 25.77 -0.25 -12.70
N GLN A 309 27.08 -0.15 -12.63
CA GLN A 309 27.98 -1.31 -12.48
C GLN A 309 27.73 -2.10 -11.20
N LYS A 310 27.42 -1.40 -10.11
CA LYS A 310 27.11 -2.06 -8.83
C LYS A 310 25.78 -2.83 -8.87
N VAL A 311 24.78 -2.29 -9.58
CA VAL A 311 23.43 -2.88 -9.66
C VAL A 311 23.33 -3.92 -10.78
N PHE A 312 24.02 -3.68 -11.89
CA PHE A 312 24.05 -4.53 -13.09
C PHE A 312 25.48 -4.86 -13.50
N PRO A 313 26.15 -5.79 -12.79
CA PRO A 313 27.55 -6.13 -13.07
C PRO A 313 27.80 -6.68 -14.48
N GLU A 314 26.78 -7.25 -15.10
CA GLU A 314 26.84 -7.85 -16.44
C GLU A 314 26.83 -6.82 -17.56
N LEU A 315 26.42 -5.57 -17.28
CA LEU A 315 26.44 -4.49 -18.26
C LEU A 315 27.87 -3.94 -18.39
N GLN A 316 28.61 -4.50 -19.32
CA GLN A 316 29.93 -3.99 -19.66
C GLN A 316 29.83 -2.83 -20.67
N PRO A 317 30.72 -1.85 -20.55
CA PRO A 317 30.77 -0.73 -21.46
C PRO A 317 31.25 -1.10 -22.86
#